data_8b2c056325e1decd75c04e452eb96740
#
_entry.id   8b2c056325e1decd75c04e452eb96740
#
_cell.length_a   1.000
_cell.length_b   1.000
_cell.length_c   1.000
_cell.angle_alpha   90.00
_cell.angle_beta   90.00
_cell.angle_gamma   90.00
#
_symmetry.space_group_name_H-M   'P 1'
#
loop_
_entity.id
_entity.type
_entity.pdbx_description
1 polymer ?
#
loop_
_entity_poly.entity_id
_entity_poly.type
_entity_poly.pdbx_seq_one_letter_code
_entity_poly.pdbx_strand_id
1 'polypeptide(L)'
;MTAPRDTRTAGVHRVRVEWIDTDAAGIYHNTAVVRYVEAAEATLMRERGLDGYFSSAPRVRYEVDFESPLRFGQEATTVVEIVRIGTASMTFAFELWGEPFAGRPRTRAAHGRFVTVHIDPQTGKSAPWPQQWLTALGVS
;
A
#
# COMPACT_ATOMS: atom_id res chain seq x y z
N MET A 1 10.39 10.46 -6.82
CA MET A 1 9.55 10.03 -5.68
C MET A 1 9.79 10.95 -4.50
N THR A 2 8.73 11.47 -3.97
CA THR A 2 8.78 12.29 -2.76
C THR A 2 8.86 11.38 -1.54
N ALA A 3 9.79 11.65 -0.63
CA ALA A 3 9.87 10.89 0.61
C ALA A 3 8.61 11.14 1.46
N PRO A 4 8.13 10.14 2.21
CA PRO A 4 7.02 10.34 3.13
C PRO A 4 7.35 11.42 4.16
N ARG A 5 6.35 12.23 4.51
CA ARG A 5 6.51 13.33 5.48
C ARG A 5 6.76 12.84 6.90
N ASP A 6 6.14 11.72 7.25
CA ASP A 6 6.24 11.11 8.57
C ASP A 6 6.43 9.61 8.39
N THR A 7 7.58 9.08 8.82
CA THR A 7 7.90 7.67 8.69
C THR A 7 6.97 6.78 9.52
N ARG A 8 6.29 7.33 10.54
CA ARG A 8 5.34 6.57 11.35
C ARG A 8 4.04 6.27 10.60
N THR A 9 3.75 7.01 9.51
CA THR A 9 2.54 6.83 8.71
C THR A 9 2.86 6.35 7.31
N ALA A 10 4.07 5.86 7.08
CA ALA A 10 4.52 5.41 5.76
C ALA A 10 5.13 4.02 5.84
N GLY A 11 4.94 3.24 4.78
CA GLY A 11 5.54 1.94 4.61
C GLY A 11 6.15 1.81 3.23
N VAL A 12 7.27 1.11 3.14
CA VAL A 12 7.98 0.87 1.89
C VAL A 12 8.20 -0.63 1.74
N HIS A 13 7.93 -1.15 0.56
CA HIS A 13 8.17 -2.56 0.27
C HIS A 13 8.83 -2.68 -1.10
N ARG A 14 9.92 -3.45 -1.16
CA ARG A 14 10.62 -3.76 -2.41
C ARG A 14 10.39 -5.20 -2.77
N VAL A 15 10.15 -5.45 -4.05
CA VAL A 15 9.89 -6.78 -4.56
C VAL A 15 10.46 -6.87 -5.98
N ARG A 16 10.81 -8.07 -6.39
CA ARG A 16 11.15 -8.34 -7.79
C ARG A 16 9.90 -8.83 -8.49
N VAL A 17 9.63 -8.29 -9.67
CA VAL A 17 8.49 -8.76 -10.48
C VAL A 17 8.76 -10.20 -10.88
N GLU A 18 7.88 -11.11 -10.42
CA GLU A 18 7.98 -12.54 -10.67
C GLU A 18 7.21 -12.91 -11.94
N TRP A 19 7.50 -14.09 -12.49
CA TRP A 19 6.78 -14.51 -13.69
C TRP A 19 5.28 -14.57 -13.47
N ILE A 20 4.83 -15.03 -12.30
CA ILE A 20 3.41 -15.11 -11.96
C ILE A 20 2.73 -13.73 -11.96
N ASP A 21 3.51 -12.66 -11.79
CA ASP A 21 2.99 -11.30 -11.80
C ASP A 21 2.73 -10.76 -13.20
N THR A 22 3.20 -11.46 -14.24
CA THR A 22 3.15 -10.96 -15.61
C THR A 22 2.01 -11.59 -16.41
N ASP A 23 1.64 -10.91 -17.48
CA ASP A 23 0.64 -11.38 -18.43
C ASP A 23 1.31 -11.90 -19.73
N ALA A 24 0.50 -12.22 -20.73
CA ALA A 24 1.01 -12.75 -22.01
C ALA A 24 1.88 -11.75 -22.77
N ALA A 25 1.80 -10.45 -22.45
CA ALA A 25 2.64 -9.43 -23.09
C ALA A 25 4.02 -9.27 -22.41
N GLY A 26 4.28 -10.01 -21.32
CA GLY A 26 5.56 -9.94 -20.60
C GLY A 26 5.68 -8.76 -19.66
N ILE A 27 4.59 -8.06 -19.40
CA ILE A 27 4.54 -6.97 -18.42
C ILE A 27 3.66 -7.38 -17.24
N TYR A 28 3.78 -6.65 -16.13
CA TYR A 28 3.04 -7.04 -14.94
C TYR A 28 1.52 -6.95 -15.18
N HIS A 29 0.80 -7.89 -14.56
CA HIS A 29 -0.65 -7.88 -14.60
C HIS A 29 -1.17 -6.74 -13.72
N ASN A 30 -2.26 -6.07 -14.13
CA ASN A 30 -2.80 -4.94 -13.38
C ASN A 30 -3.17 -5.32 -11.94
N THR A 31 -3.53 -6.58 -11.68
CA THR A 31 -3.86 -7.04 -10.33
C THR A 31 -2.64 -7.15 -9.42
N ALA A 32 -1.42 -7.19 -9.97
CA ALA A 32 -0.21 -7.27 -9.15
C ALA A 32 -0.03 -6.02 -8.29
N VAL A 33 -0.50 -4.86 -8.74
CA VAL A 33 -0.42 -3.61 -7.98
C VAL A 33 -1.06 -3.77 -6.61
N VAL A 34 -2.23 -4.42 -6.53
CA VAL A 34 -2.93 -4.63 -5.26
C VAL A 34 -2.06 -5.38 -4.27
N ARG A 35 -1.39 -6.46 -4.72
CA ARG A 35 -0.51 -7.25 -3.83
C ARG A 35 0.70 -6.46 -3.36
N TYR A 36 1.30 -5.67 -4.25
CA TYR A 36 2.45 -4.84 -3.90
C TYR A 36 2.07 -3.77 -2.87
N VAL A 37 0.91 -3.15 -3.06
CA VAL A 37 0.40 -2.15 -2.13
C VAL A 37 0.05 -2.77 -0.78
N GLU A 38 -0.58 -3.96 -0.78
CA GLU A 38 -0.86 -4.68 0.47
C GLU A 38 0.41 -5.01 1.24
N ALA A 39 1.45 -5.41 0.54
CA ALA A 39 2.73 -5.73 1.18
C ALA A 39 3.33 -4.49 1.86
N ALA A 40 3.25 -3.33 1.22
CA ALA A 40 3.74 -2.08 1.81
C ALA A 40 2.89 -1.66 3.01
N GLU A 41 1.58 -1.80 2.91
CA GLU A 41 0.65 -1.54 4.02
C GLU A 41 0.95 -2.47 5.19
N ALA A 42 1.15 -3.76 4.91
CA ALA A 42 1.49 -4.74 5.95
C ALA A 42 2.80 -4.39 6.65
N THR A 43 3.80 -3.95 5.89
CA THR A 43 5.07 -3.50 6.46
C THR A 43 4.85 -2.35 7.44
N LEU A 44 4.08 -1.35 7.03
CA LEU A 44 3.76 -0.21 7.89
C LEU A 44 3.10 -0.67 9.19
N MET A 45 2.06 -1.49 9.09
CA MET A 45 1.28 -1.90 10.26
C MET A 45 2.09 -2.79 11.21
N ARG A 46 2.91 -3.70 10.66
CA ARG A 46 3.79 -4.53 11.50
C ARG A 46 4.84 -3.69 12.22
N GLU A 47 5.43 -2.74 11.54
CA GLU A 47 6.45 -1.87 12.14
C GLU A 47 5.88 -0.99 13.26
N ARG A 48 4.57 -0.71 13.21
CA ARG A 48 3.88 0.04 14.26
C ARG A 48 3.23 -0.85 15.31
N GLY A 49 3.31 -2.17 15.15
CA GLY A 49 2.75 -3.12 16.11
C GLY A 49 1.22 -3.25 16.04
N LEU A 50 0.62 -2.91 14.92
CA LEU A 50 -0.84 -2.95 14.74
C LEU A 50 -1.29 -4.32 14.20
N ASP A 51 -0.99 -5.40 14.92
CA ASP A 51 -1.31 -6.75 14.45
C ASP A 51 -2.81 -6.99 14.25
N GLY A 52 -3.64 -6.37 15.09
CA GLY A 52 -5.09 -6.49 14.96
C GLY A 52 -5.69 -5.80 13.74
N TYR A 53 -4.94 -4.93 13.09
CA TYR A 53 -5.40 -4.23 11.89
C TYR A 53 -5.76 -5.20 10.76
N PHE A 54 -4.96 -6.23 10.56
CA PHE A 54 -5.09 -7.13 9.40
C PHE A 54 -6.43 -7.87 9.34
N SER A 55 -7.04 -8.14 10.49
CA SER A 55 -8.29 -8.89 10.55
C SER A 55 -9.53 -7.98 10.70
N SER A 56 -9.36 -6.67 10.77
CA SER A 56 -10.45 -5.76 11.11
C SER A 56 -10.51 -4.50 10.28
N ALA A 57 -9.76 -4.43 9.18
CA ALA A 57 -9.70 -3.22 8.35
C ALA A 57 -9.79 -3.55 6.86
N PRO A 58 -10.97 -3.98 6.39
CA PRO A 58 -11.17 -4.23 4.96
C PRO A 58 -11.04 -2.97 4.14
N ARG A 59 -10.61 -3.13 2.88
CA ARG A 59 -10.64 -2.05 1.90
C ARG A 59 -12.05 -1.88 1.38
N VAL A 60 -12.48 -0.63 1.30
CA VAL A 60 -13.82 -0.27 0.79
C VAL A 60 -13.74 0.53 -0.50
N ARG A 61 -12.55 1.04 -0.84
CA ARG A 61 -12.35 1.80 -2.07
C ARG A 61 -10.91 1.64 -2.54
N TYR A 62 -10.73 1.56 -3.85
CA TYR A 62 -9.42 1.43 -4.47
C TYR A 62 -9.39 2.19 -5.79
N GLU A 63 -8.44 3.10 -5.94
CA GLU A 63 -8.23 3.85 -7.17
C GLU A 63 -6.78 3.66 -7.61
N VAL A 64 -6.58 3.32 -8.87
CA VAL A 64 -5.24 3.14 -9.44
C VAL A 64 -5.19 3.80 -10.81
N ASP A 65 -4.16 4.62 -11.01
CA ASP A 65 -3.79 5.14 -12.31
C ASP A 65 -2.51 4.44 -12.76
N PHE A 66 -2.55 3.82 -13.92
CA PHE A 66 -1.41 3.11 -14.50
C PHE A 66 -0.66 4.04 -15.44
N GLU A 67 0.67 4.13 -15.28
CA GLU A 67 1.50 5.07 -16.02
C GLU A 67 2.53 4.39 -16.90
N SER A 68 3.17 3.33 -16.42
CA SER A 68 4.16 2.60 -17.19
C SER A 68 4.22 1.13 -16.76
N PRO A 69 4.62 0.23 -17.66
CA PRO A 69 4.69 -1.19 -17.32
C PRO A 69 5.89 -1.52 -16.43
N LEU A 70 5.72 -2.58 -15.65
CA LEU A 70 6.84 -3.27 -15.00
C LEU A 70 7.09 -4.57 -15.76
N ARG A 71 8.34 -5.01 -15.78
CA ARG A 71 8.72 -6.18 -16.54
C ARG A 71 9.24 -7.29 -15.63
N PHE A 72 9.12 -8.52 -16.11
CA PHE A 72 9.65 -9.68 -15.40
C PHE A 72 11.12 -9.46 -15.03
N GLY A 73 11.44 -9.71 -13.77
CA GLY A 73 12.81 -9.54 -13.26
C GLY A 73 13.17 -8.15 -12.77
N GLN A 74 12.34 -7.15 -13.04
CA GLN A 74 12.57 -5.78 -12.59
C GLN A 74 12.27 -5.66 -11.09
N GLU A 75 13.06 -4.87 -10.38
CA GLU A 75 12.72 -4.52 -9.00
C GLU A 75 11.68 -3.41 -8.98
N ALA A 76 10.73 -3.53 -8.07
CA ALA A 76 9.66 -2.57 -7.88
C ALA A 76 9.63 -2.11 -6.43
N THR A 77 9.45 -0.82 -6.22
CA THR A 77 9.34 -0.21 -4.89
C THR A 77 7.97 0.39 -4.73
N THR A 78 7.23 -0.07 -3.72
CA THR A 78 5.93 0.51 -3.38
C THR A 78 6.06 1.31 -2.10
N VAL A 79 5.56 2.54 -2.13
CA VAL A 79 5.49 3.41 -0.96
C VAL A 79 4.01 3.67 -0.68
N VAL A 80 3.58 3.41 0.53
CA VAL A 80 2.24 3.80 0.99
C VAL A 80 2.38 4.84 2.10
N GLU A 81 1.43 5.74 2.17
CA GLU A 81 1.41 6.77 3.21
C GLU A 81 -0.04 7.01 3.62
N ILE A 82 -0.30 7.06 4.92
CA ILE A 82 -1.61 7.44 5.43
C ILE A 82 -1.73 8.96 5.25
N VAL A 83 -2.72 9.40 4.47
CA VAL A 83 -2.92 10.81 4.17
C VAL A 83 -4.12 11.40 4.90
N ARG A 84 -4.99 10.54 5.45
CA ARG A 84 -6.13 10.98 6.24
C ARG A 84 -6.58 9.88 7.19
N ILE A 85 -6.89 10.24 8.42
CA ILE A 85 -7.49 9.33 9.40
C ILE A 85 -8.82 9.94 9.85
N GLY A 86 -9.92 9.27 9.53
CA GLY A 86 -11.24 9.59 10.02
C GLY A 86 -11.55 8.80 11.29
N THR A 87 -12.77 8.89 11.78
CA THR A 87 -13.19 8.18 12.99
C THR A 87 -13.05 6.67 12.83
N ALA A 88 -13.51 6.12 11.70
CA ALA A 88 -13.49 4.69 11.43
C ALA A 88 -12.82 4.37 10.10
N SER A 89 -12.21 5.35 9.42
CA SER A 89 -11.61 5.15 8.12
C SER A 89 -10.19 5.67 8.07
N MET A 90 -9.38 5.08 7.20
CA MET A 90 -8.05 5.58 6.84
C MET A 90 -7.95 5.66 5.34
N THR A 91 -7.43 6.78 4.84
CA THR A 91 -7.13 6.96 3.43
C THR A 91 -5.63 6.91 3.25
N PHE A 92 -5.19 6.08 2.32
CA PHE A 92 -3.79 5.90 1.98
C PHE A 92 -3.55 6.41 0.56
N ALA A 93 -2.41 7.02 0.34
CA ALA A 93 -1.89 7.26 -1.00
C ALA A 93 -0.73 6.30 -1.24
N PHE A 94 -0.55 5.87 -2.48
CA PHE A 94 0.59 5.01 -2.81
C PHE A 94 1.22 5.41 -4.14
N GLU A 95 2.50 5.08 -4.27
CA GLU A 95 3.25 5.13 -5.51
C GLU A 95 3.97 3.81 -5.69
N LEU A 96 3.94 3.30 -6.92
CA LEU A 96 4.66 2.10 -7.32
C LEU A 96 5.71 2.50 -8.36
N TRP A 97 6.98 2.23 -8.05
CA TRP A 97 8.11 2.62 -8.88
C TRP A 97 8.81 1.39 -9.45
N GLY A 98 9.07 1.43 -10.75
CA GLY A 98 9.99 0.48 -11.38
C GLY A 98 11.40 1.01 -11.26
N GLU A 99 12.30 0.22 -10.68
CA GLU A 99 13.70 0.60 -10.55
C GLU A 99 14.40 0.47 -11.91
N PRO A 100 15.60 1.09 -12.09
CA PRO A 100 16.31 1.02 -13.36
C PRO A 100 16.45 -0.44 -13.84
N PHE A 101 16.13 -0.70 -15.12
CA PHE A 101 16.09 -2.04 -15.66
C PHE A 101 16.29 -2.02 -17.17
N ALA A 102 17.20 -2.86 -17.68
CA ALA A 102 17.44 -3.07 -19.10
C ALA A 102 17.65 -1.74 -19.87
N GLY A 103 18.46 -0.85 -19.31
CA GLY A 103 18.77 0.45 -19.90
C GLY A 103 17.69 1.51 -19.71
N ARG A 104 16.63 1.22 -18.98
CA ARG A 104 15.55 2.16 -18.69
C ARG A 104 15.75 2.81 -17.31
N PRO A 105 15.46 4.10 -17.20
CA PRO A 105 15.59 4.76 -15.90
C PRO A 105 14.48 4.36 -14.95
N ARG A 106 14.66 4.70 -13.68
CA ARG A 106 13.62 4.57 -12.66
C ARG A 106 12.39 5.35 -13.09
N THR A 107 11.23 4.69 -13.09
CA THR A 107 10.00 5.28 -13.63
C THR A 107 8.83 4.89 -12.74
N ARG A 108 7.92 5.83 -12.51
CA ARG A 108 6.71 5.51 -11.76
C ARG A 108 5.79 4.66 -12.63
N ALA A 109 5.38 3.51 -12.11
CA ALA A 109 4.55 2.56 -12.83
C ALA A 109 3.07 2.81 -12.58
N ALA A 110 2.71 3.18 -11.35
CA ALA A 110 1.33 3.44 -10.96
C ALA A 110 1.30 4.32 -9.71
N HIS A 111 0.16 4.94 -9.48
CA HIS A 111 -0.13 5.64 -8.24
C HIS A 111 -1.63 5.56 -7.97
N GLY A 112 -2.02 5.87 -6.75
CA GLY A 112 -3.44 5.84 -6.42
C GLY A 112 -3.70 6.05 -4.94
N ARG A 113 -4.92 5.69 -4.57
CA ARG A 113 -5.41 5.80 -3.19
C ARG A 113 -6.30 4.62 -2.87
N PHE A 114 -6.34 4.26 -1.59
CA PHE A 114 -7.33 3.30 -1.10
C PHE A 114 -7.80 3.72 0.28
N VAL A 115 -8.97 3.22 0.63
CA VAL A 115 -9.60 3.51 1.93
C VAL A 115 -9.87 2.20 2.63
N THR A 116 -9.49 2.13 3.91
CA THR A 116 -9.84 1.02 4.79
C THR A 116 -10.78 1.52 5.88
N VAL A 117 -11.60 0.61 6.42
CA VAL A 117 -12.57 0.93 7.48
C VAL A 117 -12.39 -0.06 8.61
N HIS A 118 -12.35 0.45 9.84
CA HIS A 118 -12.28 -0.41 11.01
C HIS A 118 -13.64 -1.05 11.27
N ILE A 119 -13.64 -2.36 11.39
CA ILE A 119 -14.83 -3.16 11.66
C ILE A 119 -14.67 -3.82 13.03
N ASP A 120 -15.70 -3.68 13.86
CA ASP A 120 -15.76 -4.44 15.11
C ASP A 120 -16.07 -5.89 14.75
N PRO A 121 -15.19 -6.84 15.08
CA PRO A 121 -15.41 -8.25 14.72
C PRO A 121 -16.62 -8.87 15.39
N GLN A 122 -17.09 -8.34 16.53
CA GLN A 122 -18.25 -8.87 17.22
C GLN A 122 -19.56 -8.45 16.58
N THR A 123 -19.64 -7.21 16.08
CA THR A 123 -20.88 -6.67 15.51
C THR A 123 -20.88 -6.69 13.99
N GLY A 124 -19.71 -6.75 13.37
CA GLY A 124 -19.56 -6.63 11.92
C GLY A 124 -19.79 -5.20 11.40
N LYS A 125 -19.93 -4.22 12.30
CA LYS A 125 -20.19 -2.84 11.95
C LYS A 125 -18.93 -2.00 12.11
N SER A 126 -18.89 -0.86 11.42
CA SER A 126 -17.78 0.06 11.55
C SER A 126 -17.71 0.59 12.99
N ALA A 127 -16.51 0.82 13.46
CA ALA A 127 -16.23 1.29 14.80
C ALA A 127 -15.00 2.19 14.79
N PRO A 128 -14.89 3.12 15.75
CA PRO A 128 -13.70 3.98 15.83
C PRO A 128 -12.40 3.17 15.93
N TRP A 129 -11.33 3.70 15.36
CA TRP A 129 -10.01 3.10 15.50
C TRP A 129 -9.62 3.04 16.98
N PRO A 130 -9.03 1.93 17.44
CA PRO A 130 -8.52 1.87 18.81
C PRO A 130 -7.52 2.99 19.08
N GLN A 131 -7.64 3.66 20.22
CA GLN A 131 -6.77 4.79 20.55
C GLN A 131 -5.29 4.40 20.53
N GLN A 132 -4.96 3.19 20.98
CA GLN A 132 -3.58 2.72 20.98
C GLN A 132 -2.99 2.63 19.58
N TRP A 133 -3.81 2.36 18.56
CA TRP A 133 -3.33 2.36 17.17
C TRP A 133 -3.01 3.77 16.70
N LEU A 134 -3.90 4.71 17.01
CA LEU A 134 -3.69 6.12 16.66
C LEU A 134 -2.40 6.64 17.31
N THR A 135 -2.18 6.29 18.58
CA THR A 135 -0.97 6.67 19.29
C THR A 135 0.27 6.07 18.61
N ALA A 136 0.22 4.79 18.23
CA ALA A 136 1.34 4.13 17.55
C ALA A 136 1.65 4.79 16.18
N LEU A 137 0.64 5.32 15.53
CA LEU A 137 0.80 6.03 14.25
C LEU A 137 1.17 7.51 14.44
N GLY A 138 1.35 7.96 15.68
CA GLY A 138 1.72 9.33 15.98
C GLY A 138 0.56 10.33 15.87
N VAL A 139 -0.66 9.85 16.00
CA VAL A 139 -1.88 10.66 15.95
C VAL A 139 -2.44 10.78 17.36
N SER A 140 -2.65 11.99 17.80
CA SER A 140 -3.18 12.26 19.14
C SER A 140 -4.73 12.28 19.18
#